data_6a56620b855db910ab79dfaf5f2e456d
#
_entry.id   6a56620b855db910ab79dfaf5f2e456d
#
_cell.length_a   1.000
_cell.length_b   1.000
_cell.length_c   1.000
_cell.angle_alpha   90.00
_cell.angle_beta   90.00
_cell.angle_gamma   90.00
#
_symmetry.space_group_name_H-M   'P 1'
#
loop_
_entity.id
_entity.type
_entity.pdbx_description
1 polymer ?
#
loop_
_entity_poly.entity_id
_entity_poly.type
_entity_poly.pdbx_seq_one_letter_code
_entity_poly.pdbx_strand_id
1 'polypeptide(L)'
;MPVCGRQEQGTSHRVQEGESMPLTELPFYLPGRIFRSPMPFSVYDLGGDTLLEFKREKGSLVVLLAEEEECMERAGQNLKSLYLLEGFQVLHLPIPDFDVPSKEDLEEAVRKTIEHARAGQNVVIHCHAGLGRTGLFVAYLAKRVLGLSSEEAIRWTKKYISGALETDKQKRMVIDDGT
;
A
#
# COMPACT_ATOMS: atom_id res chain seq x y z
N MET A 1 49.20 -35.53 -15.51
CA MET A 1 47.71 -35.38 -15.41
C MET A 1 47.45 -34.36 -14.35
N PRO A 2 47.08 -33.08 -14.68
CA PRO A 2 46.69 -32.12 -13.68
C PRO A 2 45.19 -32.14 -13.46
N VAL A 3 44.77 -32.19 -12.22
CA VAL A 3 43.37 -32.17 -11.76
C VAL A 3 42.88 -30.73 -11.81
N CYS A 4 41.78 -30.54 -12.57
CA CYS A 4 41.12 -29.24 -12.73
C CYS A 4 40.28 -28.95 -11.48
N GLY A 5 40.67 -27.92 -10.70
CA GLY A 5 39.90 -27.40 -9.60
C GLY A 5 38.79 -26.48 -10.13
N ARG A 6 37.54 -26.83 -9.89
CA ARG A 6 36.38 -25.94 -10.11
C ARG A 6 36.34 -24.93 -9.01
N GLN A 7 36.48 -23.67 -9.36
CA GLN A 7 36.18 -22.54 -8.48
C GLN A 7 34.66 -22.33 -8.51
N GLU A 8 33.99 -22.53 -7.40
CA GLU A 8 32.62 -22.08 -7.17
C GLU A 8 32.61 -20.56 -7.02
N GLN A 9 32.07 -19.88 -8.00
CA GLN A 9 31.81 -18.46 -7.90
C GLN A 9 30.53 -18.26 -7.08
N GLY A 10 30.70 -17.86 -5.83
CA GLY A 10 29.62 -17.39 -4.99
C GLY A 10 29.05 -16.09 -5.55
N THR A 11 27.84 -16.16 -6.11
CA THR A 11 27.06 -14.98 -6.48
C THR A 11 26.55 -14.32 -5.21
N SER A 12 27.31 -13.34 -4.71
CA SER A 12 26.80 -12.42 -3.70
C SER A 12 25.74 -11.54 -4.37
N HIS A 13 24.48 -11.73 -4.02
CA HIS A 13 23.41 -10.80 -4.36
C HIS A 13 23.68 -9.49 -3.59
N ARG A 14 24.33 -8.56 -4.28
CA ARG A 14 24.30 -7.15 -3.88
C ARG A 14 22.88 -6.67 -4.05
N VAL A 15 22.20 -6.37 -2.96
CA VAL A 15 20.99 -5.56 -2.96
C VAL A 15 21.40 -4.21 -3.52
N GLN A 16 20.92 -3.85 -4.70
CA GLN A 16 21.18 -2.54 -5.31
C GLN A 16 20.30 -1.53 -4.56
N GLU A 17 20.96 -0.59 -3.90
CA GLU A 17 20.33 0.62 -3.38
C GLU A 17 19.69 1.36 -4.58
N GLY A 18 18.35 1.48 -4.58
CA GLY A 18 17.60 2.20 -5.61
C GLY A 18 16.52 1.41 -6.33
N GLU A 19 16.26 0.15 -5.98
CA GLU A 19 15.09 -0.54 -6.51
C GLU A 19 13.80 0.06 -5.91
N SER A 20 12.97 0.66 -6.77
CA SER A 20 11.60 1.04 -6.47
C SER A 20 10.89 -0.15 -5.82
N MET A 21 10.26 0.05 -4.67
CA MET A 21 9.44 -1.00 -4.07
C MET A 21 8.23 -1.23 -4.97
N PRO A 22 8.08 -2.42 -5.57
CA PRO A 22 7.09 -2.61 -6.61
C PRO A 22 5.66 -2.47 -6.09
N LEU A 23 4.78 -2.07 -6.99
CA LEU A 23 3.34 -2.16 -6.79
C LEU A 23 2.98 -3.62 -6.45
N THR A 24 2.32 -3.84 -5.33
CA THR A 24 1.97 -5.19 -4.87
C THR A 24 0.46 -5.40 -4.99
N GLU A 25 0.05 -6.39 -5.78
CA GLU A 25 -1.35 -6.81 -5.83
C GLU A 25 -1.74 -7.57 -4.58
N LEU A 26 -2.92 -7.26 -4.05
CA LEU A 26 -3.49 -7.90 -2.87
C LEU A 26 -4.67 -8.80 -3.33
N PRO A 27 -4.67 -10.10 -3.03
CA PRO A 27 -5.64 -11.05 -3.59
C PRO A 27 -6.99 -11.00 -2.84
N PHE A 28 -7.75 -9.95 -3.10
CA PHE A 28 -9.11 -9.79 -2.57
C PHE A 28 -10.17 -10.52 -3.40
N TYR A 29 -9.83 -11.01 -4.59
CA TYR A 29 -10.74 -11.74 -5.49
C TYR A 29 -12.01 -10.95 -5.85
N LEU A 30 -11.90 -9.63 -5.92
CA LEU A 30 -12.95 -8.75 -6.43
C LEU A 30 -12.81 -8.56 -7.95
N PRO A 31 -13.87 -8.11 -8.65
CA PRO A 31 -13.79 -7.80 -10.08
C PRO A 31 -12.69 -6.78 -10.43
N GLY A 32 -12.53 -5.72 -9.62
CA GLY A 32 -11.40 -4.80 -9.70
C GLY A 32 -10.25 -5.27 -8.80
N ARG A 33 -9.03 -5.03 -9.27
CA ARG A 33 -7.81 -5.40 -8.55
C ARG A 33 -7.46 -4.33 -7.52
N ILE A 34 -6.91 -4.74 -6.39
CA ILE A 34 -6.46 -3.84 -5.32
C ILE A 34 -4.95 -3.99 -5.16
N PHE A 35 -4.26 -2.88 -5.18
CA PHE A 35 -2.81 -2.79 -5.04
C PHE A 35 -2.42 -1.94 -3.83
N ARG A 36 -1.27 -2.21 -3.27
CA ARG A 36 -0.57 -1.30 -2.39
C ARG A 36 0.73 -0.82 -3.01
N SER A 37 1.19 0.37 -2.65
CA SER A 37 2.50 0.89 -3.06
C SER A 37 3.13 1.77 -1.98
N PRO A 38 4.42 2.11 -2.10
CA PRO A 38 4.97 3.28 -1.43
C PRO A 38 4.46 4.56 -2.10
N MET A 39 4.80 5.72 -1.51
CA MET A 39 4.50 7.04 -2.07
C MET A 39 5.36 7.29 -3.32
N PRO A 40 4.75 7.60 -4.47
CA PRO A 40 5.48 8.02 -5.67
C PRO A 40 6.39 9.22 -5.39
N PHE A 41 7.53 9.29 -6.07
CA PHE A 41 8.53 10.36 -5.98
C PHE A 41 9.18 10.54 -4.61
N SER A 42 8.92 9.67 -3.65
CA SER A 42 9.59 9.68 -2.34
C SER A 42 10.93 8.95 -2.38
N VAL A 43 11.58 8.83 -1.23
CA VAL A 43 12.82 8.05 -1.09
C VAL A 43 12.68 6.58 -1.51
N TYR A 44 11.47 6.06 -1.57
CA TYR A 44 11.15 4.70 -2.03
C TYR A 44 10.90 4.61 -3.54
N ASP A 45 10.86 5.74 -4.24
CA ASP A 45 10.55 5.83 -5.68
C ASP A 45 11.21 7.07 -6.29
N LEU A 46 12.52 7.15 -6.25
CA LEU A 46 13.29 8.32 -6.72
C LEU A 46 13.10 8.62 -8.20
N GLY A 47 12.81 7.62 -9.02
CA GLY A 47 12.58 7.76 -10.46
C GLY A 47 11.15 8.15 -10.84
N GLY A 48 10.18 8.06 -9.91
CA GLY A 48 8.77 8.30 -10.21
C GLY A 48 8.10 7.19 -11.02
N ASP A 49 8.69 6.00 -11.06
CA ASP A 49 8.18 4.85 -11.81
C ASP A 49 6.86 4.31 -11.24
N THR A 50 6.65 4.49 -9.94
CA THR A 50 5.44 4.02 -9.25
C THR A 50 4.15 4.60 -9.85
N LEU A 51 4.14 5.88 -10.21
CA LEU A 51 2.98 6.50 -10.87
C LEU A 51 2.73 5.92 -12.27
N LEU A 52 3.80 5.57 -13.00
CA LEU A 52 3.67 4.90 -14.29
C LEU A 52 3.08 3.50 -14.12
N GLU A 53 3.44 2.79 -13.07
CA GLU A 53 2.85 1.49 -12.74
C GLU A 53 1.35 1.61 -12.41
N PHE A 54 0.91 2.65 -11.69
CA PHE A 54 -0.52 2.90 -11.48
C PHE A 54 -1.28 2.96 -12.80
N LYS A 55 -0.73 3.64 -13.80
CA LYS A 55 -1.31 3.74 -15.14
C LYS A 55 -1.28 2.41 -15.90
N ARG A 56 -0.16 1.69 -15.86
CA ARG A 56 -0.03 0.37 -16.51
C ARG A 56 -1.04 -0.64 -15.98
N GLU A 57 -1.24 -0.66 -14.67
CA GLU A 57 -2.21 -1.51 -14.01
C GLU A 57 -3.65 -0.97 -14.09
N LYS A 58 -3.87 0.08 -14.89
CA LYS A 58 -5.19 0.72 -15.11
C LYS A 58 -5.87 1.10 -13.79
N GLY A 59 -5.09 1.64 -12.86
CA GLY A 59 -5.61 2.22 -11.63
C GLY A 59 -6.63 3.30 -11.96
N SER A 60 -7.76 3.32 -11.27
CA SER A 60 -8.78 4.35 -11.45
C SER A 60 -9.04 5.15 -10.18
N LEU A 61 -8.84 4.53 -9.02
CA LEU A 61 -8.92 5.17 -7.71
C LEU A 61 -7.57 5.07 -7.00
N VAL A 62 -7.09 6.19 -6.47
CA VAL A 62 -5.97 6.22 -5.52
C VAL A 62 -6.53 6.53 -4.13
N VAL A 63 -6.30 5.64 -3.18
CA VAL A 63 -6.54 5.86 -1.75
C VAL A 63 -5.27 6.43 -1.16
N LEU A 64 -5.28 7.73 -0.90
CA LEU A 64 -4.16 8.48 -0.34
C LEU A 64 -4.33 8.61 1.17
N LEU A 65 -3.43 7.96 1.94
CA LEU A 65 -3.48 7.92 3.40
C LEU A 65 -2.50 8.90 4.07
N ALA A 66 -1.60 9.52 3.31
CA ALA A 66 -0.69 10.54 3.81
C ALA A 66 -1.36 11.92 3.83
N GLU A 67 -0.92 12.79 4.74
CA GLU A 67 -1.33 14.20 4.77
C GLU A 67 -0.75 14.96 3.57
N GLU A 68 -1.38 16.06 3.16
CA GLU A 68 -0.92 16.85 1.99
C GLU A 68 0.46 17.49 2.27
N GLU A 69 0.70 17.95 3.50
CA GLU A 69 1.98 18.49 3.93
C GLU A 69 3.08 17.43 3.85
N GLU A 70 2.79 16.20 4.27
CA GLU A 70 3.73 15.07 4.17
C GLU A 70 4.05 14.76 2.70
N CYS A 71 3.06 14.82 1.81
CA CYS A 71 3.29 14.66 0.37
C CYS A 71 4.23 15.73 -0.18
N MET A 72 4.05 16.99 0.21
CA MET A 72 4.95 18.08 -0.18
C MET A 72 6.37 17.87 0.35
N GLU A 73 6.53 17.44 1.59
CA GLU A 73 7.83 17.19 2.21
C GLU A 73 8.56 15.98 1.60
N ARG A 74 7.85 14.89 1.35
CA ARG A 74 8.43 13.59 0.98
C ARG A 74 8.54 13.37 -0.52
N ALA A 75 7.56 13.87 -1.30
CA ALA A 75 7.51 13.73 -2.75
C ALA A 75 7.79 15.04 -3.51
N GLY A 76 7.90 16.15 -2.80
CA GLY A 76 8.17 17.47 -3.40
C GLY A 76 7.00 18.06 -4.17
N GLN A 77 5.78 17.50 -4.03
CA GLN A 77 4.60 17.95 -4.79
C GLN A 77 3.29 17.54 -4.12
N ASN A 78 2.21 18.23 -4.47
CA ASN A 78 0.86 17.86 -4.03
C ASN A 78 0.35 16.66 -4.83
N LEU A 79 0.47 15.45 -4.25
CA LEU A 79 0.10 14.21 -4.92
C LEU A 79 -1.40 14.12 -5.20
N LYS A 80 -2.25 14.65 -4.35
CA LYS A 80 -3.71 14.66 -4.57
C LYS A 80 -4.05 15.43 -5.85
N SER A 81 -3.51 16.64 -6.01
CA SER A 81 -3.69 17.44 -7.23
C SER A 81 -3.11 16.74 -8.45
N LEU A 82 -1.93 16.14 -8.32
CA LEU A 82 -1.30 15.39 -9.40
C LEU A 82 -2.17 14.23 -9.87
N TYR A 83 -2.69 13.40 -8.96
CA TYR A 83 -3.55 12.27 -9.32
C TYR A 83 -4.81 12.71 -10.05
N LEU A 84 -5.44 13.80 -9.60
CA LEU A 84 -6.62 14.36 -10.29
C LEU A 84 -6.27 14.83 -11.71
N LEU A 85 -5.13 15.50 -11.89
CA LEU A 85 -4.64 15.93 -13.21
C LEU A 85 -4.33 14.73 -14.14
N GLU A 86 -3.84 13.63 -13.57
CA GLU A 86 -3.53 12.39 -14.28
C GLU A 86 -4.77 11.53 -14.57
N GLY A 87 -5.95 12.00 -14.16
CA GLY A 87 -7.24 11.34 -14.45
C GLY A 87 -7.67 10.28 -13.45
N PHE A 88 -6.98 10.15 -12.31
CA PHE A 88 -7.42 9.26 -11.23
C PHE A 88 -8.54 9.90 -10.41
N GLN A 89 -9.43 9.10 -9.87
CA GLN A 89 -10.22 9.48 -8.70
C GLN A 89 -9.33 9.41 -7.44
N VAL A 90 -9.58 10.26 -6.46
CA VAL A 90 -8.81 10.28 -5.22
C VAL A 90 -9.74 10.15 -4.03
N LEU A 91 -9.51 9.13 -3.22
CA LEU A 91 -10.08 9.00 -1.89
C LEU A 91 -8.99 9.38 -0.88
N HIS A 92 -9.09 10.57 -0.31
CA HIS A 92 -8.12 11.09 0.64
C HIS A 92 -8.60 10.88 2.06
N LEU A 93 -7.87 10.04 2.80
CA LEU A 93 -8.03 9.83 4.23
C LEU A 93 -6.71 10.19 4.92
N PRO A 94 -6.48 11.47 5.26
CA PRO A 94 -5.23 11.91 5.86
C PRO A 94 -5.06 11.33 7.26
N ILE A 95 -3.98 10.60 7.48
CA ILE A 95 -3.62 10.00 8.76
C ILE A 95 -2.20 10.47 9.09
N PRO A 96 -1.96 11.11 10.24
CA PRO A 96 -0.60 11.45 10.68
C PRO A 96 0.29 10.22 10.72
N ASP A 97 1.56 10.38 10.41
CA ASP A 97 2.48 9.24 10.37
C ASP A 97 2.51 8.50 11.72
N PHE A 98 2.55 7.17 11.67
CA PHE A 98 2.47 6.25 12.82
C PHE A 98 1.16 6.30 13.62
N ASP A 99 0.16 7.07 13.19
CA ASP A 99 -1.14 7.22 13.86
C ASP A 99 -2.27 6.42 13.17
N VAL A 100 -3.49 6.65 13.63
CA VAL A 100 -4.74 6.06 13.15
C VAL A 100 -5.77 7.16 12.87
N PRO A 101 -6.69 6.95 11.92
CA PRO A 101 -7.82 7.88 11.71
C PRO A 101 -8.94 7.63 12.74
N SER A 102 -10.04 8.37 12.63
CA SER A 102 -11.28 7.97 13.32
C SER A 102 -11.79 6.65 12.74
N LYS A 103 -12.52 5.88 13.55
CA LYS A 103 -13.09 4.60 13.09
C LYS A 103 -14.11 4.83 11.98
N GLU A 104 -14.93 5.85 12.13
CA GLU A 104 -15.99 6.23 11.19
C GLU A 104 -15.41 6.59 9.81
N ASP A 105 -14.36 7.41 9.78
CA ASP A 105 -13.71 7.82 8.54
C ASP A 105 -13.02 6.63 7.85
N LEU A 106 -12.39 5.75 8.65
CA LEU A 106 -11.76 4.54 8.13
C LEU A 106 -12.78 3.59 7.50
N GLU A 107 -13.88 3.33 8.20
CA GLU A 107 -14.95 2.45 7.69
C GLU A 107 -15.59 3.00 6.42
N GLU A 108 -15.85 4.30 6.37
CA GLU A 108 -16.41 4.94 5.18
C GLU A 108 -15.45 4.86 3.99
N ALA A 109 -14.15 5.11 4.21
CA ALA A 109 -13.14 4.99 3.17
C ALA A 109 -12.98 3.54 2.66
N VAL A 110 -13.00 2.58 3.58
CA VAL A 110 -12.97 1.14 3.25
C VAL A 110 -14.21 0.75 2.44
N ARG A 111 -15.40 1.17 2.85
CA ARG A 111 -16.65 0.91 2.14
C ARG A 111 -16.60 1.42 0.70
N LYS A 112 -16.21 2.68 0.50
CA LYS A 112 -16.06 3.29 -0.84
C LYS A 112 -15.05 2.53 -1.70
N THR A 113 -13.93 2.12 -1.12
CA THR A 113 -12.90 1.32 -1.80
C THR A 113 -13.46 -0.02 -2.28
N ILE A 114 -14.22 -0.71 -1.43
CA ILE A 114 -14.86 -1.99 -1.78
C ILE A 114 -15.88 -1.80 -2.90
N GLU A 115 -16.72 -0.77 -2.84
CA GLU A 115 -17.71 -0.47 -3.89
C GLU A 115 -17.03 -0.22 -5.23
N HIS A 116 -15.93 0.52 -5.24
CA HIS A 116 -15.15 0.81 -6.43
C HIS A 116 -14.57 -0.48 -7.05
N ALA A 117 -13.95 -1.32 -6.23
CA ALA A 117 -13.39 -2.59 -6.68
C ALA A 117 -14.48 -3.59 -7.12
N ARG A 118 -15.65 -3.62 -6.46
CA ARG A 118 -16.80 -4.43 -6.89
C ARG A 118 -17.37 -4.00 -8.24
N ALA A 119 -17.26 -2.73 -8.57
CA ALA A 119 -17.62 -2.20 -9.89
C ALA A 119 -16.60 -2.54 -11.00
N GLY A 120 -15.58 -3.32 -10.70
CA GLY A 120 -14.56 -3.74 -11.66
C GLY A 120 -13.43 -2.73 -11.87
N GLN A 121 -13.32 -1.72 -11.01
CA GLN A 121 -12.33 -0.66 -11.11
C GLN A 121 -11.13 -0.95 -10.22
N ASN A 122 -9.91 -0.74 -10.72
CA ASN A 122 -8.69 -1.01 -10.00
C ASN A 122 -8.35 0.11 -9.02
N VAL A 123 -7.89 -0.27 -7.84
CA VAL A 123 -7.58 0.64 -6.73
C VAL A 123 -6.12 0.52 -6.34
N VAL A 124 -5.48 1.64 -6.08
CA VAL A 124 -4.14 1.70 -5.47
C VAL A 124 -4.23 2.38 -4.12
N ILE A 125 -3.61 1.79 -3.10
CA ILE A 125 -3.59 2.29 -1.73
C ILE A 125 -2.16 2.59 -1.33
N HIS A 126 -1.89 3.79 -0.84
CA HIS A 126 -0.57 4.12 -0.30
C HIS A 126 -0.60 5.16 0.82
N CYS A 127 0.47 5.16 1.62
CA CYS A 127 0.85 6.22 2.55
C CYS A 127 2.24 6.75 2.15
N HIS A 128 3.22 6.74 3.05
CA HIS A 128 4.62 7.04 2.70
C HIS A 128 5.38 5.77 2.30
N ALA A 129 5.68 4.88 3.25
CA ALA A 129 6.35 3.60 2.97
C ALA A 129 5.43 2.52 2.39
N GLY A 130 4.11 2.70 2.49
CA GLY A 130 3.13 1.68 2.12
C GLY A 130 3.03 0.52 3.12
N LEU A 131 3.36 0.75 4.38
CA LEU A 131 3.44 -0.28 5.43
C LEU A 131 2.43 -0.07 6.55
N GLY A 132 2.61 0.94 7.41
CA GLY A 132 1.85 1.12 8.65
C GLY A 132 0.38 1.48 8.40
N ARG A 133 0.12 2.69 7.95
CA ARG A 133 -1.23 3.21 7.63
C ARG A 133 -1.90 2.40 6.52
N THR A 134 -1.12 2.04 5.50
CA THR A 134 -1.58 1.16 4.42
C THR A 134 -1.95 -0.22 4.96
N GLY A 135 -1.14 -0.80 5.84
CA GLY A 135 -1.44 -2.08 6.48
C GLY A 135 -2.69 -2.05 7.34
N LEU A 136 -2.93 -0.95 8.08
CA LEU A 136 -4.17 -0.74 8.82
C LEU A 136 -5.39 -0.78 7.89
N PHE A 137 -5.37 0.01 6.81
CA PHE A 137 -6.45 0.08 5.83
C PHE A 137 -6.71 -1.27 5.18
N VAL A 138 -5.65 -1.98 4.78
CA VAL A 138 -5.73 -3.31 4.15
C VAL A 138 -6.26 -4.37 5.12
N ALA A 139 -5.92 -4.30 6.41
CA ALA A 139 -6.48 -5.22 7.41
C ALA A 139 -8.01 -5.03 7.56
N TYR A 140 -8.50 -3.80 7.54
CA TYR A 140 -9.94 -3.52 7.52
C TYR A 140 -10.61 -4.05 6.25
N LEU A 141 -9.99 -3.86 5.07
CA LEU A 141 -10.47 -4.46 3.83
C LEU A 141 -10.57 -5.99 3.96
N ALA A 142 -9.55 -6.64 4.52
CA ALA A 142 -9.51 -8.08 4.68
C ALA A 142 -10.64 -8.58 5.60
N LYS A 143 -10.92 -7.88 6.68
CA LYS A 143 -12.09 -8.20 7.54
C LYS A 143 -13.40 -8.11 6.75
N ARG A 144 -13.60 -7.04 6.00
CA ARG A 144 -14.88 -6.75 5.31
C ARG A 144 -15.08 -7.56 4.02
N VAL A 145 -14.03 -7.86 3.28
CA VAL A 145 -14.10 -8.57 1.99
C VAL A 145 -13.96 -10.08 2.15
N LEU A 146 -13.00 -10.52 2.98
CA LEU A 146 -12.66 -11.92 3.16
C LEU A 146 -13.34 -12.57 4.38
N GLY A 147 -14.05 -11.77 5.20
CA GLY A 147 -14.72 -12.25 6.41
C GLY A 147 -13.76 -12.74 7.49
N LEU A 148 -12.56 -12.22 7.53
CA LEU A 148 -11.53 -12.64 8.50
C LEU A 148 -11.76 -12.00 9.87
N SER A 149 -11.42 -12.73 10.94
CA SER A 149 -11.31 -12.16 12.28
C SER A 149 -10.19 -11.11 12.32
N SER A 150 -10.13 -10.30 13.37
CA SER A 150 -9.10 -9.27 13.52
C SER A 150 -7.69 -9.85 13.45
N GLU A 151 -7.43 -10.95 14.15
CA GLU A 151 -6.12 -11.61 14.18
C GLU A 151 -5.77 -12.24 12.84
N GLU A 152 -6.75 -12.85 12.17
CA GLU A 152 -6.57 -13.40 10.82
C GLU A 152 -6.27 -12.31 9.80
N ALA A 153 -6.98 -11.18 9.86
CA ALA A 153 -6.76 -10.03 8.99
C ALA A 153 -5.36 -9.43 9.19
N ILE A 154 -4.88 -9.33 10.43
CA ILE A 154 -3.50 -8.88 10.73
C ILE A 154 -2.49 -9.86 10.14
N ARG A 155 -2.65 -11.17 10.35
CA ARG A 155 -1.73 -12.18 9.80
C ARG A 155 -1.75 -12.17 8.27
N TRP A 156 -2.93 -12.10 7.66
CA TRP A 156 -3.10 -12.03 6.22
C TRP A 156 -2.41 -10.79 5.64
N THR A 157 -2.65 -9.63 6.23
CA THR A 157 -2.01 -8.38 5.79
C THR A 157 -0.49 -8.47 5.84
N LYS A 158 0.07 -8.98 6.94
CA LYS A 158 1.53 -9.15 7.09
C LYS A 158 2.14 -10.15 6.12
N LYS A 159 1.37 -11.12 5.64
CA LYS A 159 1.82 -12.06 4.62
C LYS A 159 2.12 -11.35 3.28
N TYR A 160 1.32 -10.33 2.93
CA TYR A 160 1.47 -9.61 1.66
C TYR A 160 2.22 -8.28 1.81
N ILE A 161 2.21 -7.70 2.99
CA ILE A 161 2.89 -6.45 3.34
C ILE A 161 3.79 -6.71 4.53
N SER A 162 5.04 -7.09 4.28
CA SER A 162 6.03 -7.26 5.35
C SER A 162 6.23 -5.94 6.09
N GLY A 163 6.15 -5.95 7.43
CA GLY A 163 6.20 -4.75 8.25
C GLY A 163 4.89 -3.97 8.38
N ALA A 164 3.76 -4.49 7.88
CA ALA A 164 2.45 -3.88 8.05
C ALA A 164 2.06 -3.70 9.52
N LEU A 165 1.27 -2.65 9.80
CA LEU A 165 0.80 -2.33 11.16
C LEU A 165 1.99 -2.05 12.10
N GLU A 166 2.70 -0.97 11.84
CA GLU A 166 3.98 -0.63 12.49
C GLU A 166 3.82 -0.31 13.97
N THR A 167 2.67 0.23 14.37
CA THR A 167 2.43 0.65 15.76
C THR A 167 1.39 -0.24 16.47
N ASP A 168 1.49 -0.29 17.80
CA ASP A 168 0.47 -0.97 18.62
C ASP A 168 -0.90 -0.29 18.51
N LYS A 169 -0.93 1.02 18.28
CA LYS A 169 -2.16 1.79 18.07
C LYS A 169 -2.90 1.30 16.82
N GLN A 170 -2.16 1.09 15.71
CA GLN A 170 -2.73 0.54 14.48
C GLN A 170 -3.25 -0.89 14.68
N LYS A 171 -2.51 -1.75 15.39
CA LYS A 171 -2.93 -3.12 15.69
C LYS A 171 -4.19 -3.15 16.57
N ARG A 172 -4.22 -2.34 17.65
CA ARG A 172 -5.38 -2.24 18.54
C ARG A 172 -6.63 -1.80 17.79
N MET A 173 -6.51 -0.82 16.89
CA MET A 173 -7.65 -0.37 16.10
C MET A 173 -8.29 -1.50 15.29
N VAL A 174 -7.50 -2.43 14.74
CA VAL A 174 -8.03 -3.62 14.03
C VAL A 174 -8.68 -4.59 15.01
N ILE A 175 -8.10 -4.77 16.22
CA ILE A 175 -8.58 -5.72 17.23
C ILE A 175 -9.85 -5.20 17.90
N ASP A 176 -9.88 -3.94 18.29
CA ASP A 176 -10.98 -3.29 19.01
C ASP A 176 -12.17 -2.94 18.10
N ASP A 177 -12.04 -3.18 16.80
CA ASP A 177 -13.14 -3.09 15.85
C ASP A 177 -14.14 -4.23 16.10
N GLY A 178 -14.79 -4.17 17.24
CA GLY A 178 -15.79 -5.17 17.67
C GLY A 178 -16.78 -5.46 16.53
N THR A 179 -16.83 -6.71 16.17
CA THR A 179 -17.79 -7.32 15.25
C THR A 179 -19.22 -6.96 15.62
#